data_2ee68f5bb2d88cbaa60f48a21b73b38e
#
_entry.id   2ee68f5bb2d88cbaa60f48a21b73b38e
#
_cell.length_a   1.000
_cell.length_b   1.000
_cell.length_c   1.000
_cell.angle_alpha   90.00
_cell.angle_beta   90.00
_cell.angle_gamma   90.00
#
_symmetry.space_group_name_H-M   'P 1'
#
loop_
_entity.id
_entity.type
_entity.pdbx_description
1 polymer ?
#
loop_
_entity_poly.entity_id
_entity_poly.type
_entity_poly.pdbx_seq_one_letter_code
_entity_poly.pdbx_strand_id
1 'polypeptide(L)'
;ATGRTGMSRAAVSRQIIDLEDRLGVRLLNRTTRQMSVTEVGGSFYEKCCRILEDVDNAERSVSDSSSGPQGTLRVVAPVNFGLSDIGQAVVDFLREFPLIQLDLSLNDQMVDPMEGGFDIAIRLRQSEPQLPKTLDISRISQSTRILCASPEYLVLNGEPDEPDALGQHQCLSY
;
A
#
# COMPACT_ATOMS: atom_id res chain seq x y z
N ALA A 1 24.00 -10.06 0.22
CA ALA A 1 23.77 -10.44 -1.19
C ALA A 1 24.71 -11.58 -1.64
N THR A 2 26.00 -11.50 -1.35
CA THR A 2 26.99 -12.53 -1.80
C THR A 2 26.78 -13.92 -1.21
N GLY A 3 26.12 -14.06 -0.07
CA GLY A 3 25.86 -15.35 0.59
C GLY A 3 24.73 -16.17 -0.02
N ARG A 4 23.80 -15.54 -0.74
CA ARG A 4 22.63 -16.21 -1.34
C ARG A 4 22.81 -16.61 -2.80
N THR A 5 23.67 -15.89 -3.54
CA THR A 5 23.86 -16.11 -4.98
C THR A 5 25.10 -16.93 -5.33
N GLY A 6 25.97 -17.27 -4.37
CA GLY A 6 27.24 -17.94 -4.61
C GLY A 6 28.25 -17.14 -5.44
N MET A 7 27.93 -15.87 -5.77
CA MET A 7 28.75 -15.02 -6.62
C MET A 7 29.74 -14.18 -5.79
N SER A 8 30.91 -13.90 -6.37
CA SER A 8 31.87 -12.99 -5.74
C SER A 8 31.34 -11.53 -5.73
N ARG A 9 31.80 -10.72 -4.76
CA ARG A 9 31.44 -9.30 -4.70
C ARG A 9 31.76 -8.54 -6.00
N ALA A 10 32.87 -8.87 -6.64
CA ALA A 10 33.29 -8.26 -7.90
C ALA A 10 32.33 -8.61 -9.05
N ALA A 11 31.86 -9.87 -9.10
CA ALA A 11 30.90 -10.30 -10.12
C ALA A 11 29.55 -9.60 -9.94
N VAL A 12 29.02 -9.55 -8.71
CA VAL A 12 27.77 -8.82 -8.41
C VAL A 12 27.90 -7.34 -8.76
N SER A 13 29.03 -6.70 -8.39
CA SER A 13 29.26 -5.29 -8.71
C SER A 13 29.27 -5.02 -10.22
N ARG A 14 29.87 -5.91 -11.00
CA ARG A 14 29.90 -5.80 -12.48
C ARG A 14 28.51 -5.94 -13.07
N GLN A 15 27.72 -6.92 -12.63
CA GLN A 15 26.36 -7.09 -13.12
C GLN A 15 25.47 -5.89 -12.82
N ILE A 16 25.64 -5.24 -11.65
CA ILE A 16 24.90 -4.02 -11.34
C ILE A 16 25.33 -2.87 -12.25
N ILE A 17 26.63 -2.73 -12.58
CA ILE A 17 27.11 -1.73 -13.54
C ILE A 17 26.49 -1.97 -14.91
N ASP A 18 26.57 -3.21 -15.42
CA ASP A 18 26.00 -3.58 -16.71
C ASP A 18 24.48 -3.31 -16.76
N LEU A 19 23.78 -3.50 -15.62
CA LEU A 19 22.37 -3.17 -15.50
C LEU A 19 22.13 -1.66 -15.52
N GLU A 20 22.89 -0.86 -14.77
CA GLU A 20 22.85 0.60 -14.77
C GLU A 20 23.11 1.17 -16.18
N ASP A 21 24.11 0.63 -16.90
CA ASP A 21 24.43 1.04 -18.26
C ASP A 21 23.28 0.73 -19.23
N ARG A 22 22.66 -0.44 -19.10
CA ARG A 22 21.50 -0.83 -19.92
C ARG A 22 20.27 0.02 -19.65
N LEU A 23 20.05 0.41 -18.41
CA LEU A 23 18.90 1.24 -18.01
C LEU A 23 19.14 2.74 -18.22
N GLY A 24 20.41 3.16 -18.42
CA GLY A 24 20.79 4.56 -18.56
C GLY A 24 20.67 5.37 -17.26
N VAL A 25 20.53 4.72 -16.11
CA VAL A 25 20.36 5.38 -14.81
C VAL A 25 21.19 4.68 -13.74
N ARG A 26 21.61 5.44 -12.72
CA ARG A 26 22.31 4.87 -11.56
C ARG A 26 21.32 4.38 -10.51
N LEU A 27 21.48 3.13 -10.12
CA LEU A 27 20.71 2.49 -9.04
C LEU A 27 21.42 2.61 -7.69
N LEU A 28 22.75 2.73 -7.69
CA LEU A 28 23.59 2.85 -6.50
C LEU A 28 24.48 4.10 -6.55
N ASN A 29 24.52 4.85 -5.48
CA ASN A 29 25.54 5.85 -5.22
C ASN A 29 26.78 5.15 -4.68
N ARG A 30 27.89 5.27 -5.40
CA ARG A 30 29.18 4.67 -5.03
C ARG A 30 30.14 5.77 -4.63
N THR A 31 30.41 5.88 -3.34
CA THR A 31 31.52 6.70 -2.84
C THR A 31 32.62 5.77 -2.32
N THR A 32 33.83 6.28 -2.17
CA THR A 32 34.96 5.50 -1.66
C THR A 32 34.76 5.02 -0.21
N ARG A 33 33.79 5.58 0.52
CA ARG A 33 33.54 5.28 1.93
C ARG A 33 32.18 4.62 2.20
N GLN A 34 31.18 4.83 1.33
CA GLN A 34 29.82 4.30 1.55
C GLN A 34 29.13 3.99 0.21
N MET A 35 28.27 3.00 0.26
CA MET A 35 27.36 2.64 -0.83
C MET A 35 25.93 2.87 -0.33
N SER A 36 25.15 3.64 -1.08
CA SER A 36 23.72 3.87 -0.80
C SER A 36 22.89 3.63 -2.06
N VAL A 37 21.62 3.25 -1.86
CA VAL A 37 20.68 3.07 -2.96
C VAL A 37 20.17 4.45 -3.37
N THR A 38 20.03 4.71 -4.69
CA THR A 38 19.35 5.91 -5.18
C THR A 38 17.83 5.74 -5.04
N GLU A 39 17.07 6.83 -5.11
CA GLU A 39 15.60 6.77 -5.11
C GLU A 39 15.07 5.87 -6.25
N VAL A 40 15.60 6.08 -7.46
CA VAL A 40 15.29 5.23 -8.63
C VAL A 40 15.68 3.78 -8.38
N GLY A 41 16.85 3.55 -7.76
CA GLY A 41 17.31 2.21 -7.39
C GLY A 41 16.41 1.51 -6.40
N GLY A 42 15.87 2.24 -5.40
CA GLY A 42 14.89 1.72 -4.43
C GLY A 42 13.60 1.29 -5.12
N SER A 43 13.02 2.19 -5.91
CA SER A 43 11.80 1.90 -6.67
C SER A 43 11.98 0.72 -7.65
N PHE A 44 13.11 0.66 -8.33
CA PHE A 44 13.43 -0.45 -9.23
C PHE A 44 13.57 -1.79 -8.48
N TYR A 45 14.26 -1.77 -7.33
CA TYR A 45 14.43 -2.96 -6.49
C TYR A 45 13.07 -3.51 -6.00
N GLU A 46 12.18 -2.64 -5.52
CA GLU A 46 10.84 -3.04 -5.09
C GLU A 46 10.03 -3.69 -6.23
N LYS A 47 10.10 -3.10 -7.44
CA LYS A 47 9.45 -3.69 -8.62
C LYS A 47 10.03 -5.04 -8.99
N CYS A 48 11.36 -5.19 -8.94
CA CYS A 48 12.00 -6.49 -9.20
C CYS A 48 11.61 -7.55 -8.17
N CYS A 49 11.52 -7.20 -6.89
CA CYS A 49 11.06 -8.12 -5.85
C CYS A 49 9.64 -8.63 -6.14
N ARG A 50 8.73 -7.74 -6.55
CA ARG A 50 7.35 -8.10 -6.92
C ARG A 50 7.31 -9.07 -8.10
N ILE A 51 8.05 -8.76 -9.17
CA ILE A 51 8.11 -9.64 -10.35
C ILE A 51 8.60 -11.04 -9.97
N LEU A 52 9.62 -11.15 -9.12
CA LEU A 52 10.13 -12.44 -8.67
C LEU A 52 9.11 -13.20 -7.81
N GLU A 53 8.40 -12.49 -6.93
CA GLU A 53 7.31 -13.08 -6.14
C GLU A 53 6.16 -13.56 -7.03
N ASP A 54 5.79 -12.82 -8.07
CA ASP A 54 4.77 -13.20 -9.04
C ASP A 54 5.18 -14.46 -9.81
N VAL A 55 6.47 -14.60 -10.17
CA VAL A 55 7.01 -15.81 -10.78
C VAL A 55 6.92 -16.99 -9.81
N ASP A 56 7.36 -16.81 -8.56
CA ASP A 56 7.28 -17.84 -7.52
C ASP A 56 5.83 -18.26 -7.25
N ASN A 57 4.89 -17.33 -7.28
CA ASN A 57 3.45 -17.60 -7.13
C ASN A 57 2.91 -18.40 -8.33
N ALA A 58 3.30 -18.01 -9.55
CA ALA A 58 2.89 -18.71 -10.76
C ALA A 58 3.42 -20.16 -10.77
N GLU A 59 4.68 -20.39 -10.41
CA GLU A 59 5.26 -21.73 -10.31
C GLU A 59 4.53 -22.59 -9.25
N ARG A 60 4.22 -22.00 -8.09
CA ARG A 60 3.47 -22.68 -7.02
C ARG A 60 2.05 -23.03 -7.44
N SER A 61 1.36 -22.15 -8.16
CA SER A 61 -0.02 -22.38 -8.62
C SER A 61 -0.16 -23.61 -9.51
N VAL A 62 0.90 -23.99 -10.21
CA VAL A 62 0.94 -25.18 -11.07
C VAL A 62 1.36 -26.42 -10.29
N SER A 63 2.19 -26.26 -9.27
CA SER A 63 2.80 -27.37 -8.53
C SER A 63 1.92 -27.94 -7.42
N ASP A 64 1.06 -27.13 -6.80
CA ASP A 64 0.31 -27.47 -5.59
C ASP A 64 -1.19 -27.18 -5.70
N SER A 65 -1.92 -28.06 -6.37
CA SER A 65 -3.41 -28.00 -6.39
C SER A 65 -4.05 -28.35 -5.04
N SER A 66 -3.28 -28.74 -4.02
CA SER A 66 -3.76 -29.26 -2.74
C SER A 66 -3.43 -28.40 -1.51
N SER A 67 -2.51 -27.49 -1.59
CA SER A 67 -2.22 -26.55 -0.52
C SER A 67 -3.09 -25.30 -0.68
N GLY A 68 -3.89 -24.98 0.34
CA GLY A 68 -4.78 -23.81 0.35
C GLY A 68 -4.08 -22.47 -0.01
N PRO A 69 -4.76 -21.33 0.12
CA PRO A 69 -4.21 -20.03 -0.21
C PRO A 69 -2.88 -19.74 0.49
N GLN A 70 -1.86 -19.33 -0.26
CA GLN A 70 -0.51 -19.06 0.24
C GLN A 70 0.17 -17.95 -0.57
N GLY A 71 1.15 -17.28 0.03
CA GLY A 71 1.93 -16.20 -0.61
C GLY A 71 1.74 -14.87 0.09
N THR A 72 2.14 -13.77 -0.57
CA THR A 72 2.02 -12.42 -0.02
C THR A 72 0.78 -11.73 -0.56
N LEU A 73 -0.08 -11.23 0.35
CA LEU A 73 -1.24 -10.39 0.03
C LEU A 73 -0.93 -8.95 0.42
N ARG A 74 -0.92 -8.04 -0.55
CA ARG A 74 -0.63 -6.62 -0.35
C ARG A 74 -1.92 -5.82 -0.33
N VAL A 75 -2.18 -5.19 0.80
CA VAL A 75 -3.40 -4.41 1.04
C VAL A 75 -3.03 -2.98 1.39
N VAL A 76 -3.71 -2.01 0.77
CA VAL A 76 -3.63 -0.61 1.19
C VAL A 76 -5.00 -0.15 1.70
N ALA A 77 -4.99 0.57 2.82
CA ALA A 77 -6.21 1.06 3.45
C ALA A 77 -6.01 2.47 4.02
N PRO A 78 -7.09 3.26 4.24
CA PRO A 78 -7.02 4.52 4.96
C PRO A 78 -6.52 4.32 6.40
N VAL A 79 -5.73 5.27 6.92
CA VAL A 79 -5.11 5.15 8.24
C VAL A 79 -6.13 4.90 9.34
N ASN A 80 -7.17 5.72 9.42
CA ASN A 80 -8.18 5.58 10.48
C ASN A 80 -8.95 4.27 10.40
N PHE A 81 -9.31 3.83 9.19
CA PHE A 81 -10.01 2.56 8.98
C PHE A 81 -9.10 1.36 9.32
N GLY A 82 -7.81 1.46 8.98
CA GLY A 82 -6.83 0.42 9.31
C GLY A 82 -6.63 0.24 10.81
N LEU A 83 -6.64 1.34 11.57
CA LEU A 83 -6.43 1.30 13.02
C LEU A 83 -7.65 0.83 13.80
N SER A 84 -8.89 1.11 13.33
CA SER A 84 -10.12 0.81 14.05
C SER A 84 -10.79 -0.49 13.61
N ASP A 85 -10.97 -0.68 12.31
CA ASP A 85 -11.89 -1.69 11.78
C ASP A 85 -11.17 -2.92 11.20
N ILE A 86 -10.01 -2.73 10.57
CA ILE A 86 -9.29 -3.82 9.90
C ILE A 86 -8.56 -4.74 10.90
N GLY A 87 -8.12 -4.21 12.03
CA GLY A 87 -7.23 -4.95 12.95
C GLY A 87 -7.74 -6.34 13.33
N GLN A 88 -9.00 -6.43 13.74
CA GLN A 88 -9.60 -7.73 14.11
C GLN A 88 -9.78 -8.63 12.89
N ALA A 89 -10.24 -8.09 11.77
CA ALA A 89 -10.43 -8.84 10.53
C ALA A 89 -9.10 -9.44 10.01
N VAL A 90 -8.00 -8.70 10.13
CA VAL A 90 -6.65 -9.18 9.79
C VAL A 90 -6.24 -10.34 10.68
N VAL A 91 -6.48 -10.25 11.99
CA VAL A 91 -6.13 -11.34 12.92
C VAL A 91 -6.93 -12.61 12.59
N ASP A 92 -8.22 -12.49 12.32
CA ASP A 92 -9.08 -13.63 12.02
C ASP A 92 -8.72 -14.25 10.65
N PHE A 93 -8.43 -13.41 9.65
CA PHE A 93 -7.96 -13.83 8.34
C PHE A 93 -6.64 -14.62 8.40
N LEU A 94 -5.65 -14.11 9.14
CA LEU A 94 -4.35 -14.81 9.27
C LEU A 94 -4.43 -16.10 10.09
N ARG A 95 -5.43 -16.25 10.96
CA ARG A 95 -5.71 -17.52 11.63
C ARG A 95 -6.32 -18.54 10.68
N GLU A 96 -7.20 -18.12 9.78
CA GLU A 96 -7.84 -18.98 8.79
C GLU A 96 -6.86 -19.38 7.68
N PHE A 97 -5.98 -18.45 7.27
CA PHE A 97 -5.01 -18.64 6.19
C PHE A 97 -3.56 -18.48 6.67
N PRO A 98 -3.02 -19.42 7.44
CA PRO A 98 -1.70 -19.27 8.10
C PRO A 98 -0.52 -19.27 7.13
N LEU A 99 -0.71 -19.65 5.87
CA LEU A 99 0.33 -19.63 4.83
C LEU A 99 0.36 -18.32 4.04
N ILE A 100 -0.57 -17.38 4.33
CA ILE A 100 -0.56 -16.04 3.74
C ILE A 100 0.28 -15.11 4.61
N GLN A 101 1.17 -14.38 3.95
CA GLN A 101 1.87 -13.23 4.52
C GLN A 101 1.13 -11.95 4.12
N LEU A 102 0.61 -11.19 5.08
CA LEU A 102 -0.08 -9.94 4.81
C LEU A 102 0.90 -8.77 4.91
N ASP A 103 0.95 -7.98 3.83
CA ASP A 103 1.61 -6.66 3.78
C ASP A 103 0.52 -5.59 3.78
N LEU A 104 0.28 -4.96 4.93
CA LEU A 104 -0.75 -3.94 5.11
C LEU A 104 -0.13 -2.55 5.18
N SER A 105 -0.38 -1.74 4.16
CA SER A 105 0.01 -0.34 4.10
C SER A 105 -1.15 0.57 4.48
N LEU A 106 -0.95 1.44 5.45
CA LEU A 106 -1.93 2.45 5.85
C LEU A 106 -1.55 3.81 5.27
N ASN A 107 -2.38 4.34 4.37
CA ASN A 107 -2.12 5.59 3.67
C ASN A 107 -3.41 6.28 3.23
N ASP A 108 -3.55 7.57 3.56
CA ASP A 108 -4.68 8.40 3.15
C ASP A 108 -4.50 9.04 1.77
N GLN A 109 -3.31 8.96 1.18
CA GLN A 109 -3.07 9.46 -0.17
C GLN A 109 -3.80 8.60 -1.22
N MET A 110 -4.30 9.24 -2.26
CA MET A 110 -4.85 8.54 -3.42
C MET A 110 -3.71 7.89 -4.23
N VAL A 111 -3.29 6.71 -3.83
CA VAL A 111 -2.36 5.89 -4.62
C VAL A 111 -3.18 5.14 -5.65
N ASP A 112 -2.76 5.16 -6.92
CA ASP A 112 -3.35 4.29 -7.92
C ASP A 112 -3.06 2.82 -7.55
N PRO A 113 -4.11 1.99 -7.34
CA PRO A 113 -3.90 0.58 -6.99
C PRO A 113 -3.05 -0.17 -8.02
N MET A 114 -3.17 0.21 -9.30
CA MET A 114 -2.43 -0.42 -10.39
C MET A 114 -0.94 -0.06 -10.37
N GLU A 115 -0.61 1.19 -10.02
CA GLU A 115 0.79 1.64 -9.95
C GLU A 115 1.46 1.25 -8.63
N GLY A 116 0.68 1.19 -7.54
CA GLY A 116 1.16 0.87 -6.20
C GLY A 116 1.56 -0.60 -6.00
N GLY A 117 1.14 -1.51 -6.89
CA GLY A 117 1.38 -2.96 -6.77
C GLY A 117 0.70 -3.56 -5.56
N PHE A 118 -0.50 -3.10 -5.24
CA PHE A 118 -1.39 -3.66 -4.24
C PHE A 118 -2.38 -4.63 -4.89
N ASP A 119 -2.66 -5.74 -4.20
CA ASP A 119 -3.67 -6.70 -4.62
C ASP A 119 -5.07 -6.22 -4.25
N ILE A 120 -5.19 -5.56 -3.09
CA ILE A 120 -6.44 -4.98 -2.58
C ILE A 120 -6.21 -3.54 -2.14
N ALA A 121 -7.10 -2.64 -2.57
CA ALA A 121 -7.14 -1.26 -2.10
C ALA A 121 -8.51 -0.95 -1.47
N ILE A 122 -8.51 -0.68 -0.18
CA ILE A 122 -9.70 -0.20 0.54
C ILE A 122 -9.73 1.32 0.44
N ARG A 123 -10.87 1.90 0.07
CA ARG A 123 -11.01 3.34 -0.13
C ARG A 123 -12.33 3.85 0.43
N LEU A 124 -12.27 5.03 1.06
CA LEU A 124 -13.45 5.81 1.40
C LEU A 124 -13.79 6.70 0.19
N ARG A 125 -15.00 6.58 -0.34
CA ARG A 125 -15.43 7.36 -1.51
C ARG A 125 -16.81 7.97 -1.31
N GLN A 126 -16.99 9.16 -1.86
CA GLN A 126 -18.27 9.88 -1.83
C GLN A 126 -19.18 9.54 -3.02
N SER A 127 -18.61 9.05 -4.12
CA SER A 127 -19.33 8.72 -5.36
C SER A 127 -18.73 7.50 -6.02
N GLU A 128 -19.50 6.82 -6.87
CA GLU A 128 -18.98 5.74 -7.69
C GLU A 128 -17.93 6.27 -8.67
N PRO A 129 -16.73 5.72 -8.66
CA PRO A 129 -15.68 6.17 -9.57
C PRO A 129 -15.85 5.59 -10.96
N GLN A 130 -15.43 6.34 -11.95
CA GLN A 130 -15.13 5.77 -13.27
C GLN A 130 -13.77 5.05 -13.16
N LEU A 131 -13.77 3.82 -12.68
CA LEU A 131 -12.58 2.98 -12.61
C LEU A 131 -12.47 2.10 -13.84
N PRO A 132 -11.25 1.66 -14.21
CA PRO A 132 -11.06 0.69 -15.27
C PRO A 132 -11.90 -0.57 -15.01
N LYS A 133 -12.54 -1.11 -16.05
CA LYS A 133 -13.34 -2.35 -15.97
C LYS A 133 -12.53 -3.59 -15.59
N THR A 134 -11.21 -3.46 -15.50
CA THR A 134 -10.27 -4.49 -15.08
C THR A 134 -10.21 -4.66 -13.57
N LEU A 135 -10.77 -3.72 -12.80
CA LEU A 135 -10.82 -3.79 -11.33
C LEU A 135 -12.16 -4.38 -10.89
N ASP A 136 -12.09 -5.39 -10.03
CA ASP A 136 -13.28 -5.87 -9.32
C ASP A 136 -13.53 -4.97 -8.11
N ILE A 137 -14.76 -4.48 -7.98
CA ILE A 137 -15.13 -3.48 -6.97
C ILE A 137 -16.27 -4.03 -6.13
N SER A 138 -16.00 -4.16 -4.84
CA SER A 138 -16.99 -4.56 -3.85
C SER A 138 -17.21 -3.45 -2.82
N ARG A 139 -18.48 -3.16 -2.52
CA ARG A 139 -18.83 -2.24 -1.44
C ARG A 139 -18.90 -3.01 -0.13
N ILE A 140 -17.99 -2.72 0.80
CA ILE A 140 -17.92 -3.39 2.10
C ILE A 140 -18.73 -2.68 3.19
N SER A 141 -18.87 -1.35 3.12
CA SER A 141 -19.59 -0.59 4.15
C SER A 141 -20.06 0.76 3.62
N GLN A 142 -20.88 1.43 4.42
CA GLN A 142 -21.29 2.82 4.18
C GLN A 142 -20.90 3.64 5.41
N SER A 143 -20.24 4.76 5.18
CA SER A 143 -19.90 5.74 6.21
C SER A 143 -20.69 7.02 5.99
N THR A 144 -21.14 7.64 7.06
CA THR A 144 -21.84 8.93 7.04
C THR A 144 -20.93 9.98 7.66
N ARG A 145 -20.75 11.10 6.99
CA ARG A 145 -20.09 12.27 7.58
C ARG A 145 -21.09 13.01 8.45
N ILE A 146 -20.68 13.31 9.68
CA ILE A 146 -21.45 14.11 10.62
C ILE A 146 -20.65 15.35 10.98
N LEU A 147 -21.35 16.46 11.20
CA LEU A 147 -20.80 17.64 11.82
C LEU A 147 -20.80 17.44 13.33
N CYS A 148 -19.71 17.79 13.98
CA CYS A 148 -19.62 17.74 15.42
C CYS A 148 -18.85 18.95 15.95
N ALA A 149 -19.20 19.39 17.15
CA ALA A 149 -18.50 20.42 17.89
C ALA A 149 -18.41 20.04 19.36
N SER A 150 -17.47 20.64 20.10
CA SER A 150 -17.44 20.45 21.55
C SER A 150 -18.62 21.16 22.20
N PRO A 151 -19.15 20.64 23.34
CA PRO A 151 -20.22 21.31 24.08
C PRO A 151 -19.86 22.74 24.47
N GLU A 152 -18.60 22.99 24.84
CA GLU A 152 -18.14 24.34 25.22
C GLU A 152 -18.19 25.30 24.03
N TYR A 153 -17.83 24.84 22.82
CA TYR A 153 -17.94 25.65 21.63
C TYR A 153 -19.39 26.06 21.34
N LEU A 154 -20.32 25.10 21.44
CA LEU A 154 -21.74 25.36 21.20
C LEU A 154 -22.36 26.31 22.24
N VAL A 155 -21.91 26.21 23.51
CA VAL A 155 -22.35 27.16 24.56
C VAL A 155 -21.90 28.59 24.24
N LEU A 156 -20.70 28.77 23.68
CA LEU A 156 -20.15 30.09 23.38
C LEU A 156 -20.64 30.69 22.07
N ASN A 157 -20.88 29.86 21.05
CA ASN A 157 -21.12 30.32 19.67
C ASN A 157 -22.53 29.97 19.17
N GLY A 158 -23.34 29.24 19.95
CA GLY A 158 -24.62 28.72 19.52
C GLY A 158 -24.52 27.46 18.68
N GLU A 159 -25.65 26.80 18.50
CA GLU A 159 -25.80 25.63 17.62
C GLU A 159 -26.35 26.07 16.27
N PRO A 160 -25.74 25.67 15.13
CA PRO A 160 -26.24 26.05 13.81
C PRO A 160 -27.50 25.25 13.50
N ASP A 161 -28.61 25.95 13.21
CA ASP A 161 -29.91 25.35 12.88
C ASP A 161 -30.00 24.85 11.42
N GLU A 162 -29.15 25.39 10.54
CA GLU A 162 -29.15 25.09 9.11
C GLU A 162 -27.71 25.13 8.52
N PRO A 163 -27.45 24.45 7.39
CA PRO A 163 -26.12 24.39 6.78
C PRO A 163 -25.51 25.76 6.46
N ASP A 164 -26.34 26.75 6.08
CA ASP A 164 -25.87 28.09 5.72
C ASP A 164 -25.36 28.86 6.96
N ALA A 165 -25.83 28.53 8.14
CA ALA A 165 -25.35 29.12 9.41
C ALA A 165 -23.88 28.74 9.70
N LEU A 166 -23.36 27.66 9.10
CA LEU A 166 -21.96 27.25 9.24
C LEU A 166 -20.98 28.33 8.75
N GLY A 167 -21.41 29.23 7.85
CA GLY A 167 -20.60 30.36 7.42
C GLY A 167 -20.25 31.34 8.53
N GLN A 168 -20.97 31.31 9.66
CA GLN A 168 -20.73 32.15 10.85
C GLN A 168 -19.90 31.42 11.92
N HIS A 169 -19.60 30.14 11.72
CA HIS A 169 -18.84 29.30 12.64
C HIS A 169 -17.42 29.06 12.15
N GLN A 170 -16.51 28.85 13.10
CA GLN A 170 -15.15 28.41 12.79
C GLN A 170 -15.17 26.89 12.52
N CYS A 171 -15.13 26.53 11.23
CA CYS A 171 -15.16 25.14 10.79
C CYS A 171 -13.75 24.63 10.48
N LEU A 172 -13.46 23.42 10.91
CA LEU A 172 -12.28 22.66 10.46
C LEU A 172 -12.71 21.81 9.27
N SER A 173 -12.01 21.96 8.15
CA SER A 173 -12.21 21.14 6.95
C SER A 173 -11.23 20.01 6.92
N TYR A 174 -11.71 18.84 6.56
CA TYR A 174 -10.92 17.62 6.38
C TYR A 174 -10.83 17.29 4.89
#